data_7db6fb34ab27521b912d6232263fbd89
#
_entry.id   7db6fb34ab27521b912d6232263fbd89
#
_cell.length_a   1.000
_cell.length_b   1.000
_cell.length_c   1.000
_cell.angle_alpha   90.00
_cell.angle_beta   90.00
_cell.angle_gamma   90.00
#
_symmetry.space_group_name_H-M   'P 1'
#
loop_
_entity.id
_entity.type
_entity.pdbx_description
1 polymer ?
#
loop_
_entity_poly.entity_id
_entity_poly.type
_entity_poly.pdbx_seq_one_letter_code
_entity_poly.pdbx_strand_id
1 'polypeptide(L)'
;RSCSDVSPMSGNKKTEVTLTIKAMAKGSGNDRNGKVVFRLKGKDYTHECSVAQYGYQYGENEWLTLQKATRGHRGGINIVLLGDGYDAEDIASGEYLKTMKQQMDHFFDIEPYRTYRQYFNVFTAFPLSTESGIGTVNTIRHNRFGTTFTGSGLKATYDEIFSYALGAPSVTKENLHETLVIIVPNSTDYGGMTQLWADGSAIAFCPLST
;
A
#
# COMPACT_ATOMS: atom_id res chain seq x y z
N ARG A 1 12.08 -22.53 -6.35
CA ARG A 1 12.26 -22.49 -7.81
C ARG A 1 12.59 -21.08 -8.23
N SER A 2 13.66 -20.99 -9.00
CA SER A 2 14.44 -19.87 -9.41
C SER A 2 13.73 -18.96 -10.42
N CYS A 3 14.30 -17.78 -10.62
CA CYS A 3 14.08 -16.85 -11.70
C CYS A 3 13.62 -17.53 -13.00
N SER A 4 12.48 -17.14 -13.56
CA SER A 4 11.90 -17.84 -14.68
C SER A 4 12.39 -17.38 -16.03
N ASP A 5 12.71 -16.09 -16.21
CA ASP A 5 13.12 -15.56 -17.51
C ASP A 5 14.17 -14.46 -17.38
N VAL A 6 15.25 -14.60 -18.15
CA VAL A 6 16.27 -13.57 -18.36
C VAL A 6 16.34 -13.27 -19.84
N SER A 7 16.13 -12.02 -20.23
CA SER A 7 16.21 -11.60 -21.64
C SER A 7 17.04 -10.31 -21.75
N PRO A 8 17.97 -10.21 -22.71
CA PRO A 8 18.39 -11.27 -23.64
C PRO A 8 19.34 -12.28 -23.01
N MET A 9 19.28 -13.55 -23.47
CA MET A 9 20.13 -14.64 -22.97
C MET A 9 21.58 -14.59 -23.51
N SER A 10 21.84 -13.85 -24.55
CA SER A 10 23.18 -13.67 -25.13
C SER A 10 23.31 -12.37 -25.91
N GLY A 11 24.52 -11.83 -25.99
CA GLY A 11 24.86 -10.65 -26.78
C GLY A 11 26.30 -10.76 -27.31
N ASN A 12 26.59 -10.09 -28.43
CA ASN A 12 27.89 -10.17 -29.11
C ASN A 12 28.51 -8.82 -29.46
N LYS A 13 28.06 -7.72 -28.88
CA LYS A 13 28.63 -6.36 -29.12
C LYS A 13 28.98 -5.68 -27.79
N LYS A 14 29.93 -4.74 -27.87
CA LYS A 14 30.33 -3.81 -26.79
C LYS A 14 29.23 -2.73 -26.62
N THR A 15 28.10 -3.08 -26.12
CA THR A 15 27.01 -2.14 -25.86
C THR A 15 26.44 -2.41 -24.48
N GLU A 16 25.91 -1.39 -23.88
CA GLU A 16 25.11 -1.50 -22.67
C GLU A 16 23.89 -2.36 -22.98
N VAL A 17 23.67 -3.41 -22.20
CA VAL A 17 22.54 -4.33 -22.37
C VAL A 17 21.72 -4.29 -21.09
N THR A 18 20.47 -3.87 -21.20
CA THR A 18 19.52 -3.96 -20.09
C THR A 18 18.96 -5.40 -20.05
N LEU A 19 19.19 -6.09 -18.94
CA LEU A 19 18.62 -7.41 -18.70
C LEU A 19 17.37 -7.25 -17.84
N THR A 20 16.27 -7.79 -18.32
CA THR A 20 15.04 -7.87 -17.53
C THR A 20 14.96 -9.24 -16.87
N ILE A 21 14.89 -9.25 -15.55
CA ILE A 21 14.71 -10.48 -14.76
C ILE A 21 13.28 -10.48 -14.24
N LYS A 22 12.47 -11.43 -14.68
CA LYS A 22 11.14 -11.67 -14.12
C LYS A 22 11.25 -12.68 -12.98
N ALA A 23 10.98 -12.22 -11.77
CA ALA A 23 10.82 -13.10 -10.62
C ALA A 23 9.36 -13.56 -10.51
N MET A 24 9.14 -14.79 -10.07
CA MET A 24 7.79 -15.25 -9.73
C MET A 24 7.30 -14.46 -8.51
N ALA A 25 6.02 -14.07 -8.54
CA ALA A 25 5.38 -13.48 -7.39
C ALA A 25 5.58 -14.37 -6.15
N LYS A 26 5.90 -13.74 -5.04
CA LYS A 26 6.11 -14.43 -3.78
C LYS A 26 4.97 -14.07 -2.83
N GLY A 27 4.35 -15.08 -2.24
CA GLY A 27 3.42 -14.89 -1.12
C GLY A 27 4.16 -14.60 0.19
N SER A 28 3.43 -14.60 1.29
CA SER A 28 3.99 -14.46 2.65
C SER A 28 5.13 -15.44 2.92
N GLY A 29 6.14 -15.05 3.65
CA GLY A 29 7.25 -15.90 4.07
C GLY A 29 8.61 -15.22 4.02
N ASN A 30 9.66 -16.00 4.26
CA ASN A 30 11.04 -15.50 4.37
C ASN A 30 11.59 -14.96 3.05
N ASP A 31 12.54 -14.03 3.16
CA ASP A 31 13.28 -13.50 2.02
C ASP A 31 13.93 -14.59 1.18
N ARG A 32 14.05 -14.32 -0.10
CA ARG A 32 14.80 -15.18 -1.03
C ARG A 32 15.96 -14.38 -1.57
N ASN A 33 17.13 -15.01 -1.57
CA ASN A 33 18.33 -14.47 -2.19
C ASN A 33 18.75 -15.36 -3.34
N GLY A 34 19.22 -14.76 -4.40
CA GLY A 34 19.72 -15.44 -5.58
C GLY A 34 20.88 -14.68 -6.19
N LYS A 35 21.52 -15.31 -7.17
CA LYS A 35 22.58 -14.68 -7.96
C LYS A 35 22.32 -14.89 -9.44
N VAL A 36 22.57 -13.84 -10.22
CA VAL A 36 22.67 -13.91 -11.68
C VAL A 36 24.13 -13.88 -12.05
N VAL A 37 24.59 -14.89 -12.75
CA VAL A 37 26.00 -15.03 -13.13
C VAL A 37 26.14 -14.79 -14.64
N PHE A 38 26.88 -13.75 -14.98
CA PHE A 38 27.24 -13.41 -16.36
C PHE A 38 28.57 -14.04 -16.71
N ARG A 39 28.63 -14.79 -17.83
CA ARG A 39 29.86 -15.37 -18.33
C ARG A 39 30.17 -14.87 -19.73
N LEU A 40 31.39 -14.42 -19.94
CA LEU A 40 31.84 -14.04 -21.27
C LEU A 40 32.27 -15.29 -22.05
N LYS A 41 31.55 -15.60 -23.15
CA LYS A 41 31.85 -16.78 -23.96
C LYS A 41 33.30 -16.71 -24.49
N GLY A 42 34.06 -17.77 -24.24
CA GLY A 42 35.46 -17.90 -24.69
C GLY A 42 36.50 -17.15 -23.86
N LYS A 43 36.11 -16.63 -22.70
CA LYS A 43 37.03 -16.00 -21.73
C LYS A 43 36.70 -16.44 -20.32
N ASP A 44 37.71 -16.55 -19.50
CA ASP A 44 37.56 -16.87 -18.08
C ASP A 44 37.19 -15.59 -17.30
N TYR A 45 36.02 -15.07 -17.61
CA TYR A 45 35.45 -13.91 -16.94
C TYR A 45 34.02 -14.17 -16.53
N THR A 46 33.76 -14.01 -15.25
CA THR A 46 32.44 -14.11 -14.67
C THR A 46 32.14 -12.85 -13.83
N HIS A 47 30.93 -12.36 -13.92
CA HIS A 47 30.41 -11.31 -13.04
C HIS A 47 29.13 -11.80 -12.37
N GLU A 48 29.04 -11.61 -11.06
CA GLU A 48 27.88 -12.01 -10.28
C GLU A 48 27.10 -10.77 -9.81
N CYS A 49 25.80 -10.76 -10.03
CA CYS A 49 24.87 -9.81 -9.44
C CYS A 49 23.99 -10.52 -8.41
N SER A 50 23.99 -10.06 -7.19
CA SER A 50 23.07 -10.53 -6.15
C SER A 50 21.69 -9.96 -6.40
N VAL A 51 20.67 -10.80 -6.28
CA VAL A 51 19.25 -10.43 -6.36
C VAL A 51 18.58 -10.83 -5.06
N ALA A 52 17.94 -9.89 -4.39
CA ALA A 52 17.12 -10.13 -3.21
C ALA A 52 15.64 -9.97 -3.57
N GLN A 53 14.83 -10.91 -3.11
CA GLN A 53 13.37 -10.81 -3.14
C GLN A 53 12.88 -10.90 -1.71
N TYR A 54 12.31 -9.79 -1.20
CA TYR A 54 11.80 -9.71 0.15
C TYR A 54 10.45 -10.43 0.26
N GLY A 55 10.24 -11.14 1.35
CA GLY A 55 8.94 -11.71 1.69
C GLY A 55 8.05 -10.67 2.36
N TYR A 56 6.74 -10.89 2.33
CA TYR A 56 5.84 -10.08 3.13
C TYR A 56 6.09 -10.35 4.62
N GLN A 57 6.28 -9.28 5.36
CA GLN A 57 6.31 -9.34 6.82
C GLN A 57 4.89 -9.45 7.39
N TYR A 58 3.88 -8.97 6.65
CA TYR A 58 2.48 -8.92 7.06
C TYR A 58 1.58 -9.59 6.02
N GLY A 59 0.55 -10.31 6.49
CA GLY A 59 -0.48 -10.90 5.65
C GLY A 59 -1.48 -9.85 5.16
N GLU A 60 -2.11 -10.09 4.01
CA GLU A 60 -3.09 -9.17 3.40
C GLU A 60 -4.25 -8.76 4.34
N ASN A 61 -4.63 -9.64 5.24
CA ASN A 61 -5.72 -9.40 6.21
C ASN A 61 -5.21 -9.22 7.65
N GLU A 62 -3.92 -8.96 7.82
CA GLU A 62 -3.34 -8.69 9.13
C GLU A 62 -3.56 -7.24 9.51
N TRP A 63 -4.20 -7.04 10.67
CA TRP A 63 -4.51 -5.71 11.19
C TRP A 63 -3.51 -5.29 12.25
N LEU A 64 -3.02 -4.08 12.11
CA LEU A 64 -2.18 -3.42 13.11
C LEU A 64 -2.95 -2.29 13.80
N THR A 65 -2.77 -2.20 15.11
CA THR A 65 -3.20 -1.04 15.89
C THR A 65 -2.05 -0.04 15.95
N LEU A 66 -2.14 1.05 15.18
CA LEU A 66 -1.15 2.12 15.20
C LEU A 66 -1.29 2.99 16.45
N GLN A 67 -2.52 3.18 16.91
CA GLN A 67 -2.83 3.90 18.14
C GLN A 67 -4.07 3.30 18.79
N LYS A 68 -4.05 3.25 20.13
CA LYS A 68 -5.19 2.81 20.93
C LYS A 68 -5.72 3.98 21.77
N ALA A 69 -7.03 4.14 21.78
CA ALA A 69 -7.70 5.11 22.64
C ALA A 69 -7.41 4.81 24.12
N THR A 70 -7.09 5.83 24.88
CA THR A 70 -6.90 5.75 26.34
C THR A 70 -8.05 6.43 27.09
N ARG A 71 -8.94 7.11 26.37
CA ARG A 71 -10.16 7.76 26.88
C ARG A 71 -11.31 7.51 25.93
N GLY A 72 -12.53 7.74 26.42
CA GLY A 72 -13.77 7.65 25.67
C GLY A 72 -14.69 6.55 26.20
N HIS A 73 -15.98 6.74 25.99
CA HIS A 73 -16.99 5.72 26.22
C HIS A 73 -16.98 4.72 25.05
N ARG A 74 -17.32 3.48 25.30
CA ARG A 74 -17.43 2.40 24.29
C ARG A 74 -16.12 2.11 23.52
N GLY A 75 -14.95 2.41 24.11
CA GLY A 75 -13.67 2.03 23.51
C GLY A 75 -13.05 3.06 22.57
N GLY A 76 -13.63 4.26 22.44
CA GLY A 76 -13.09 5.34 21.62
C GLY A 76 -13.66 5.41 20.21
N ILE A 77 -13.21 6.39 19.43
CA ILE A 77 -13.58 6.62 18.03
C ILE A 77 -12.62 5.85 17.13
N ASN A 78 -13.13 5.11 16.17
CA ASN A 78 -12.29 4.31 15.28
C ASN A 78 -11.89 5.10 14.01
N ILE A 79 -10.63 5.04 13.66
CA ILE A 79 -10.09 5.43 12.37
C ILE A 79 -9.52 4.19 11.71
N VAL A 80 -9.97 3.90 10.49
CA VAL A 80 -9.41 2.86 9.62
C VAL A 80 -8.61 3.58 8.54
N LEU A 81 -7.29 3.43 8.58
CA LEU A 81 -6.34 4.07 7.68
C LEU A 81 -5.74 3.03 6.75
N LEU A 82 -6.07 3.10 5.46
CA LEU A 82 -5.66 2.12 4.45
C LEU A 82 -4.97 2.80 3.28
N GLY A 83 -3.96 2.15 2.72
CA GLY A 83 -3.36 2.59 1.46
C GLY A 83 -4.03 1.92 0.26
N ASP A 84 -4.00 2.58 -0.90
CA ASP A 84 -4.31 1.95 -2.19
C ASP A 84 -3.23 2.28 -3.22
N GLY A 85 -2.92 1.33 -4.09
CA GLY A 85 -1.80 1.44 -5.03
C GLY A 85 -0.44 1.16 -4.39
N TYR A 86 -0.38 0.36 -3.34
CA TYR A 86 0.87 -0.14 -2.77
C TYR A 86 1.03 -1.61 -3.13
N ASP A 87 2.10 -1.93 -3.82
CA ASP A 87 2.41 -3.28 -4.25
C ASP A 87 3.23 -4.05 -3.18
N ALA A 88 3.68 -5.23 -3.58
CA ALA A 88 4.46 -6.11 -2.72
C ALA A 88 5.79 -5.51 -2.26
N GLU A 89 6.43 -4.71 -3.10
CA GLU A 89 7.71 -4.08 -2.81
C GLU A 89 7.52 -2.92 -1.83
N ASP A 90 6.49 -2.10 -2.02
CA ASP A 90 6.11 -1.01 -1.12
C ASP A 90 5.85 -1.52 0.31
N ILE A 91 5.16 -2.67 0.42
CA ILE A 91 4.86 -3.30 1.71
C ILE A 91 6.12 -3.92 2.32
N ALA A 92 6.89 -4.67 1.54
CA ALA A 92 8.07 -5.40 2.03
C ALA A 92 9.22 -4.46 2.42
N SER A 93 9.36 -3.32 1.74
CA SER A 93 10.37 -2.31 2.08
C SER A 93 10.04 -1.56 3.37
N GLY A 94 8.79 -1.64 3.86
CA GLY A 94 8.28 -0.89 5.00
C GLY A 94 7.81 0.53 4.67
N GLU A 95 7.89 0.95 3.42
CA GLU A 95 7.47 2.30 2.99
C GLU A 95 5.97 2.50 3.21
N TYR A 96 5.15 1.47 2.93
CA TYR A 96 3.73 1.48 3.24
C TYR A 96 3.45 1.83 4.71
N LEU A 97 4.02 1.06 5.64
CA LEU A 97 3.76 1.26 7.07
C LEU A 97 4.28 2.60 7.58
N LYS A 98 5.42 3.05 7.07
CA LYS A 98 5.98 4.37 7.35
C LYS A 98 5.02 5.46 6.89
N THR A 99 4.48 5.36 5.67
CA THR A 99 3.49 6.30 5.13
C THR A 99 2.21 6.33 5.96
N MET A 100 1.66 5.18 6.34
CA MET A 100 0.46 5.14 7.19
C MET A 100 0.68 5.84 8.54
N LYS A 101 1.85 5.66 9.17
CA LYS A 101 2.20 6.36 10.40
C LYS A 101 2.33 7.87 10.20
N GLN A 102 2.96 8.31 9.12
CA GLN A 102 3.07 9.74 8.79
C GLN A 102 1.69 10.37 8.58
N GLN A 103 0.80 9.72 7.83
CA GLN A 103 -0.56 10.22 7.60
C GLN A 103 -1.38 10.26 8.89
N MET A 104 -1.21 9.28 9.79
CA MET A 104 -1.80 9.34 11.12
C MET A 104 -1.30 10.55 11.90
N ASP A 105 -0.01 10.83 11.89
CA ASP A 105 0.56 11.96 12.61
C ASP A 105 0.10 13.29 12.00
N HIS A 106 0.04 13.42 10.67
CA HIS A 106 -0.52 14.60 9.99
C HIS A 106 -1.98 14.85 10.38
N PHE A 107 -2.81 13.80 10.45
CA PHE A 107 -4.20 13.93 10.90
C PHE A 107 -4.27 14.51 12.31
N PHE A 108 -3.42 14.05 13.23
CA PHE A 108 -3.39 14.53 14.61
C PHE A 108 -2.59 15.82 14.82
N ASP A 109 -1.98 16.38 13.77
CA ASP A 109 -1.38 17.72 13.84
C ASP A 109 -2.42 18.84 13.66
N ILE A 110 -3.65 18.50 13.25
CA ILE A 110 -4.74 19.43 12.98
C ILE A 110 -5.68 19.50 14.20
N GLU A 111 -6.06 20.71 14.63
CA GLU A 111 -7.12 20.89 15.63
C GLU A 111 -8.52 20.67 15.00
N PRO A 112 -9.45 20.07 15.73
CA PRO A 112 -9.41 19.68 17.15
C PRO A 112 -8.83 18.28 17.40
N TYR A 113 -8.42 17.54 16.38
CA TYR A 113 -7.97 16.14 16.50
C TYR A 113 -6.73 15.99 17.38
N ARG A 114 -5.83 16.98 17.34
CA ARG A 114 -4.65 17.02 18.22
C ARG A 114 -5.05 17.00 19.71
N THR A 115 -5.95 17.88 20.11
CA THR A 115 -6.44 17.97 21.47
C THR A 115 -7.16 16.68 21.92
N TYR A 116 -7.91 16.05 21.02
CA TYR A 116 -8.71 14.87 21.31
C TYR A 116 -8.05 13.55 20.89
N ARG A 117 -6.76 13.53 20.53
CA ARG A 117 -6.03 12.36 20.04
C ARG A 117 -6.23 11.13 20.91
N GLN A 118 -6.29 11.28 22.23
CA GLN A 118 -6.47 10.20 23.20
C GLN A 118 -7.81 9.45 23.12
N TYR A 119 -8.77 9.95 22.35
CA TYR A 119 -10.07 9.32 22.16
C TYR A 119 -10.15 8.46 20.91
N PHE A 120 -9.08 8.38 20.11
CA PHE A 120 -9.07 7.67 18.85
C PHE A 120 -8.28 6.38 18.89
N ASN A 121 -8.87 5.32 18.31
CA ASN A 121 -8.13 4.16 17.85
C ASN A 121 -7.77 4.36 16.37
N VAL A 122 -6.57 3.95 15.97
CA VAL A 122 -6.15 3.95 14.56
C VAL A 122 -5.70 2.56 14.19
N PHE A 123 -6.36 2.00 13.20
CA PHE A 123 -6.07 0.69 12.65
C PHE A 123 -5.59 0.80 11.22
N THR A 124 -4.65 -0.03 10.82
CA THR A 124 -4.24 -0.21 9.43
C THR A 124 -4.11 -1.69 9.11
N ALA A 125 -4.22 -2.03 7.85
CA ALA A 125 -3.91 -3.34 7.32
C ALA A 125 -3.11 -3.18 6.01
N PHE A 126 -2.81 -4.27 5.32
CA PHE A 126 -1.95 -4.27 4.14
C PHE A 126 -2.74 -4.69 2.89
N PRO A 127 -3.63 -3.82 2.35
CA PRO A 127 -4.35 -4.10 1.11
C PRO A 127 -3.37 -4.12 -0.06
N LEU A 128 -3.09 -5.32 -0.54
CA LEU A 128 -2.10 -5.55 -1.58
C LEU A 128 -2.65 -5.17 -2.96
N SER A 129 -1.99 -4.23 -3.62
CA SER A 129 -2.22 -3.90 -5.02
C SER A 129 -1.30 -4.72 -5.94
N THR A 130 -1.75 -4.98 -7.16
CA THR A 130 -0.94 -5.70 -8.16
C THR A 130 0.15 -4.80 -8.74
N GLU A 131 -0.09 -3.48 -8.73
CA GLU A 131 0.80 -2.45 -9.28
C GLU A 131 0.92 -1.31 -8.29
N SER A 132 2.12 -0.71 -8.20
CA SER A 132 2.34 0.51 -7.43
C SER A 132 1.74 1.73 -8.13
N GLY A 133 1.16 2.65 -7.35
CA GLY A 133 0.48 3.85 -7.82
C GLY A 133 -1.01 3.64 -8.10
N ILE A 134 -1.72 4.75 -8.38
CA ILE A 134 -3.14 4.75 -8.73
C ILE A 134 -3.36 5.04 -10.21
N GLY A 135 -4.55 4.72 -10.71
CA GLY A 135 -4.97 5.09 -12.05
C GLY A 135 -5.18 6.59 -12.23
N THR A 136 -5.16 7.05 -13.47
CA THR A 136 -5.51 8.40 -13.89
C THR A 136 -6.47 8.35 -15.07
N VAL A 137 -6.93 9.52 -15.55
CA VAL A 137 -7.76 9.59 -16.78
C VAL A 137 -7.10 8.94 -18.01
N ASN A 138 -5.77 8.85 -18.02
CA ASN A 138 -4.98 8.34 -19.15
C ASN A 138 -4.28 7.02 -18.86
N THR A 139 -4.32 6.55 -17.62
CA THR A 139 -3.55 5.37 -17.20
C THR A 139 -4.41 4.48 -16.31
N ILE A 140 -4.55 3.22 -16.69
CA ILE A 140 -5.20 2.21 -15.87
C ILE A 140 -4.12 1.60 -14.95
N ARG A 141 -4.43 1.46 -13.66
CA ARG A 141 -3.63 0.71 -12.67
C ARG A 141 -4.50 -0.30 -11.97
N HIS A 142 -3.93 -1.47 -11.71
CA HIS A 142 -4.60 -2.56 -11.00
C HIS A 142 -4.26 -2.49 -9.51
N ASN A 143 -4.90 -1.57 -8.82
CA ASN A 143 -4.78 -1.40 -7.37
C ASN A 143 -5.96 -2.06 -6.63
N ARG A 144 -5.82 -2.20 -5.32
CA ARG A 144 -6.70 -3.04 -4.49
C ARG A 144 -8.15 -2.56 -4.47
N PHE A 145 -8.34 -1.24 -4.39
CA PHE A 145 -9.67 -0.63 -4.30
C PHE A 145 -10.07 0.10 -5.57
N GLY A 146 -9.28 0.01 -6.63
CA GLY A 146 -9.55 0.66 -7.91
C GLY A 146 -9.47 2.19 -7.85
N THR A 147 -8.72 2.75 -6.91
CA THR A 147 -8.58 4.22 -6.80
C THR A 147 -7.98 4.80 -8.08
N THR A 148 -8.66 5.80 -8.62
CA THR A 148 -8.29 6.45 -9.87
C THR A 148 -8.53 7.95 -9.77
N PHE A 149 -7.55 8.76 -10.19
CA PHE A 149 -7.69 10.21 -10.31
C PHE A 149 -8.44 10.55 -11.61
N THR A 150 -9.54 11.29 -11.47
CA THR A 150 -10.46 11.59 -12.59
C THR A 150 -10.22 12.96 -13.22
N GLY A 151 -9.14 13.64 -12.85
CA GLY A 151 -8.84 15.02 -13.24
C GLY A 151 -9.40 16.08 -12.29
N SER A 152 -10.51 15.80 -11.60
CA SER A 152 -11.13 16.72 -10.63
C SER A 152 -11.35 16.11 -9.25
N GLY A 153 -11.12 14.81 -9.10
CA GLY A 153 -11.32 14.08 -7.85
C GLY A 153 -10.87 12.65 -7.99
N LEU A 154 -11.21 11.85 -7.00
CA LEU A 154 -10.88 10.43 -6.93
C LEU A 154 -12.17 9.60 -6.97
N LYS A 155 -12.10 8.42 -7.58
CA LYS A 155 -13.12 7.38 -7.49
C LYS A 155 -12.47 6.07 -7.08
N ALA A 156 -13.23 5.19 -6.47
CA ALA A 156 -12.80 3.86 -6.04
C ALA A 156 -13.99 2.91 -5.98
N THR A 157 -13.75 1.65 -5.67
CA THR A 157 -14.79 0.66 -5.37
C THR A 157 -15.16 0.75 -3.89
N TYR A 158 -16.08 1.64 -3.55
CA TYR A 158 -16.42 2.00 -2.17
C TYR A 158 -16.91 0.82 -1.34
N ASP A 159 -17.71 -0.06 -1.92
CA ASP A 159 -18.22 -1.26 -1.22
C ASP A 159 -17.08 -2.19 -0.78
N GLU A 160 -16.03 -2.31 -1.59
CA GLU A 160 -14.84 -3.08 -1.21
C GLU A 160 -14.07 -2.42 -0.06
N ILE A 161 -13.95 -1.09 -0.07
CA ILE A 161 -13.31 -0.35 1.02
C ILE A 161 -14.06 -0.57 2.33
N PHE A 162 -15.38 -0.43 2.35
CA PHE A 162 -16.19 -0.67 3.54
C PHE A 162 -16.13 -2.13 3.99
N SER A 163 -16.22 -3.07 3.04
CA SER A 163 -16.10 -4.50 3.34
C SER A 163 -14.74 -4.83 3.96
N TYR A 164 -13.68 -4.21 3.47
CA TYR A 164 -12.34 -4.38 4.03
C TYR A 164 -12.23 -3.75 5.43
N ALA A 165 -12.76 -2.54 5.62
CA ALA A 165 -12.75 -1.83 6.90
C ALA A 165 -13.47 -2.59 8.02
N LEU A 166 -14.50 -3.38 7.70
CA LEU A 166 -15.19 -4.26 8.65
C LEU A 166 -14.29 -5.37 9.23
N GLY A 167 -13.12 -5.63 8.66
CA GLY A 167 -12.10 -6.51 9.24
C GLY A 167 -11.28 -5.89 10.35
N ALA A 168 -11.36 -4.56 10.54
CA ALA A 168 -10.59 -3.86 11.56
C ALA A 168 -11.11 -4.20 12.98
N PRO A 169 -10.21 -4.28 13.97
CA PRO A 169 -10.63 -4.48 15.36
C PRO A 169 -11.66 -3.45 15.80
N SER A 170 -12.71 -3.90 16.47
CA SER A 170 -13.79 -3.06 17.00
C SER A 170 -14.65 -2.31 15.97
N VAL A 171 -14.48 -2.56 14.67
CA VAL A 171 -15.36 -2.04 13.62
C VAL A 171 -16.40 -3.09 13.25
N THR A 172 -17.66 -2.70 13.28
CA THR A 172 -18.83 -3.55 12.96
C THR A 172 -19.77 -2.80 12.02
N LYS A 173 -20.75 -3.51 11.46
CA LYS A 173 -21.76 -2.86 10.61
C LYS A 173 -22.54 -1.78 11.37
N GLU A 174 -22.77 -2.01 12.67
CA GLU A 174 -23.55 -1.11 13.53
C GLU A 174 -22.80 0.20 13.85
N ASN A 175 -21.45 0.19 13.86
CA ASN A 175 -20.64 1.38 14.18
C ASN A 175 -19.82 1.90 13.00
N LEU A 176 -20.02 1.37 11.80
CA LEU A 176 -19.29 1.82 10.60
C LEU A 176 -19.56 3.30 10.31
N HIS A 177 -20.77 3.80 10.55
CA HIS A 177 -21.12 5.21 10.39
C HIS A 177 -20.46 6.14 11.44
N GLU A 178 -19.94 5.59 12.53
CA GLU A 178 -19.14 6.31 13.55
C GLU A 178 -17.63 6.10 13.34
N THR A 179 -17.24 5.35 12.30
CA THR A 179 -15.85 5.03 11.98
C THR A 179 -15.37 5.90 10.82
N LEU A 180 -14.28 6.63 11.01
CA LEU A 180 -13.65 7.37 9.93
C LEU A 180 -12.76 6.42 9.09
N VAL A 181 -13.14 6.21 7.84
CA VAL A 181 -12.35 5.44 6.88
C VAL A 181 -11.53 6.39 6.02
N ILE A 182 -10.21 6.28 6.06
CA ILE A 182 -9.27 7.11 5.29
C ILE A 182 -8.50 6.21 4.33
N ILE A 183 -8.57 6.55 3.06
CA ILE A 183 -7.73 5.94 2.02
C ILE A 183 -6.59 6.88 1.69
N VAL A 184 -5.37 6.34 1.69
CA VAL A 184 -4.14 7.02 1.29
C VAL A 184 -3.71 6.48 -0.06
N PRO A 185 -4.10 7.12 -1.17
CA PRO A 185 -3.62 6.73 -2.49
C PRO A 185 -2.11 6.90 -2.61
N ASN A 186 -1.43 5.92 -3.18
CA ASN A 186 0.00 6.02 -3.50
C ASN A 186 0.21 6.92 -4.72
N SER A 187 -0.01 8.20 -4.53
CA SER A 187 0.12 9.25 -5.54
C SER A 187 0.38 10.60 -4.89
N THR A 188 1.17 11.40 -5.57
CA THR A 188 1.38 12.83 -5.25
C THR A 188 0.48 13.74 -6.06
N ASP A 189 -0.42 13.20 -6.88
CA ASP A 189 -1.41 13.99 -7.59
C ASP A 189 -2.40 14.60 -6.60
N TYR A 190 -2.72 15.88 -6.79
CA TYR A 190 -3.68 16.58 -5.95
C TYR A 190 -5.10 16.04 -6.18
N GLY A 191 -5.82 15.80 -5.09
CA GLY A 191 -7.17 15.29 -5.22
C GLY A 191 -7.80 14.79 -3.91
N GLY A 192 -7.46 15.39 -2.78
CA GLY A 192 -8.14 15.09 -1.52
C GLY A 192 -9.64 15.28 -1.66
N MET A 193 -10.43 14.30 -1.26
CA MET A 193 -11.89 14.38 -1.27
C MET A 193 -12.50 13.47 -0.20
N THR A 194 -13.75 13.78 0.15
CA THR A 194 -14.54 12.90 1.02
C THR A 194 -15.85 12.55 0.32
N GLN A 195 -16.16 11.26 0.31
CA GLN A 195 -17.46 10.75 -0.08
C GLN A 195 -18.27 10.44 1.17
N LEU A 196 -19.49 10.98 1.24
CA LEU A 196 -20.40 10.83 2.37
C LEU A 196 -21.69 10.15 1.91
N TRP A 197 -22.20 9.23 2.71
CA TRP A 197 -23.47 8.52 2.48
C TRP A 197 -24.56 9.01 3.44
N ALA A 198 -25.80 8.72 3.07
CA ALA A 198 -26.99 9.18 3.82
C ALA A 198 -27.09 8.56 5.23
N ASP A 199 -26.45 7.41 5.47
CA ASP A 199 -26.40 6.76 6.79
C ASP A 199 -25.32 7.35 7.72
N GLY A 200 -24.56 8.34 7.23
CA GLY A 200 -23.46 8.98 7.95
C GLY A 200 -22.10 8.34 7.74
N SER A 201 -22.01 7.19 7.05
CA SER A 201 -20.71 6.61 6.71
C SER A 201 -19.95 7.49 5.72
N ALA A 202 -18.62 7.47 5.80
CA ALA A 202 -17.77 8.32 4.97
C ALA A 202 -16.45 7.64 4.63
N ILE A 203 -15.92 7.95 3.46
CA ILE A 203 -14.55 7.63 3.05
C ILE A 203 -13.84 8.93 2.67
N ALA A 204 -12.74 9.22 3.35
CA ALA A 204 -11.85 10.33 3.01
C ALA A 204 -10.66 9.81 2.19
N PHE A 205 -10.30 10.50 1.13
CA PHE A 205 -9.11 10.21 0.33
C PHE A 205 -8.08 11.30 0.59
N CYS A 206 -6.91 10.89 1.06
CA CYS A 206 -5.80 11.78 1.41
C CYS A 206 -4.53 11.36 0.65
N PRO A 207 -4.28 11.88 -0.56
CA PRO A 207 -3.05 11.64 -1.32
C PRO A 207 -1.80 12.15 -0.60
N LEU A 208 -0.61 11.72 -1.06
CA LEU A 208 0.69 12.01 -0.44
C LEU A 208 1.17 13.46 -0.65
N SER A 209 0.49 14.25 -1.44
CA SER A 209 0.91 15.61 -1.85
C SER A 209 0.72 16.70 -0.80
N THR A 210 0.36 16.35 0.42
CA THR A 210 0.13 17.32 1.49
C THR A 210 1.23 17.34 2.52
#